data_0e3fdc5f6a488156cafa164545d17ec4
#
_entry.id   0e3fdc5f6a488156cafa164545d17ec4
#
_cell.length_a   1.000
_cell.length_b   1.000
_cell.length_c   1.000
_cell.angle_alpha   90.00
_cell.angle_beta   90.00
_cell.angle_gamma   90.00
#
_symmetry.space_group_name_H-M   'P 1'
#
loop_
_entity.id
_entity.type
_entity.pdbx_description
1 polymer ?
#
loop_
_entity_poly.entity_id
_entity_poly.type
_entity_poly.pdbx_seq_one_letter_code
_entity_poly.pdbx_strand_id
1 'polypeptide(L)'
;PESEPDHWLHHYRIIQEILNNALKHSNAKNVWIHASLDDKYFFLSITDDGIGFDKDAVALAATGSGLRNIFNRVALLRGQVIIDTLPQQGVRYQIKTPLNYAK
;
A
#
# COMPACT_ATOMS: atom_id res chain seq x y z
N PRO A 1 10.77 5.66 22.90
CA PRO A 1 11.12 6.31 22.07
C PRO A 1 10.53 6.39 20.81
N GLU A 2 10.83 7.21 20.35
CA GLU A 2 10.53 7.55 19.24
C GLU A 2 10.05 6.48 18.45
N SER A 3 9.91 6.67 17.24
CA SER A 3 9.38 5.69 16.38
C SER A 3 10.22 4.44 16.48
N GLU A 4 9.56 3.33 16.52
CA GLU A 4 10.24 2.08 16.49
C GLU A 4 10.98 1.95 15.18
N PRO A 5 12.16 1.36 15.17
CA PRO A 5 12.81 1.09 13.90
C PRO A 5 11.91 0.31 12.94
N ASP A 6 11.09 -0.59 13.48
CA ASP A 6 10.21 -1.40 12.66
C ASP A 6 9.10 -0.60 12.01
N HIS A 7 8.77 0.55 12.56
CA HIS A 7 7.72 1.41 11.99
C HIS A 7 8.02 1.75 10.54
N TRP A 8 9.22 2.24 10.26
CA TRP A 8 9.60 2.61 8.90
C TRP A 8 9.93 1.40 8.04
N LEU A 9 10.36 0.31 8.67
CA LEU A 9 10.57 -0.93 7.94
C LEU A 9 9.26 -1.46 7.37
N HIS A 10 8.17 -1.37 8.12
CA HIS A 10 6.87 -1.79 7.61
C HIS A 10 6.43 -0.94 6.42
N HIS A 11 6.67 0.37 6.47
CA HIS A 11 6.38 1.24 5.33
C HIS A 11 7.20 0.83 4.11
N TYR A 12 8.47 0.55 4.30
CA TYR A 12 9.33 0.10 3.22
C TYR A 12 8.80 -1.18 2.57
N ARG A 13 8.38 -2.13 3.39
CA ARG A 13 7.85 -3.39 2.89
C ARG A 13 6.54 -3.19 2.15
N ILE A 14 5.71 -2.29 2.64
CA ILE A 14 4.46 -1.95 1.96
C ILE A 14 4.76 -1.41 0.56
N ILE A 15 5.69 -0.47 0.47
CA ILE A 15 6.06 0.11 -0.81
C ILE A 15 6.62 -0.96 -1.75
N GLN A 16 7.49 -1.83 -1.24
CA GLN A 16 8.02 -2.92 -2.05
C GLN A 16 6.92 -3.79 -2.62
N GLU A 17 5.95 -4.13 -1.78
CA GLU A 17 4.87 -5.00 -2.19
C GLU A 17 4.00 -4.35 -3.25
N ILE A 18 3.73 -3.06 -3.09
CA ILE A 18 2.94 -2.30 -4.06
C ILE A 18 3.66 -2.21 -5.39
N LEU A 19 4.96 -1.91 -5.36
CA LEU A 19 5.75 -1.85 -6.60
C LEU A 19 5.82 -3.20 -7.29
N ASN A 20 5.94 -4.26 -6.51
CA ASN A 20 5.95 -5.60 -7.04
C ASN A 20 4.63 -5.92 -7.74
N ASN A 21 3.51 -5.51 -7.15
CA ASN A 21 2.21 -5.68 -7.78
C ASN A 21 2.11 -4.92 -9.10
N ALA A 22 2.62 -3.70 -9.12
CA ALA A 22 2.58 -2.89 -10.32
C ALA A 22 3.37 -3.54 -11.46
N LEU A 23 4.54 -4.09 -11.14
CA LEU A 23 5.40 -4.67 -12.16
C LEU A 23 4.96 -6.04 -12.61
N LYS A 24 4.50 -6.86 -11.67
CA LYS A 24 4.21 -8.26 -11.98
C LYS A 24 2.76 -8.53 -12.36
N HIS A 25 1.84 -7.81 -11.73
CA HIS A 25 0.43 -8.12 -11.89
C HIS A 25 -0.33 -7.08 -12.68
N SER A 26 0.08 -5.83 -12.58
CA SER A 26 -0.60 -4.74 -13.28
C SER A 26 0.09 -4.41 -14.61
N ASN A 27 1.29 -4.87 -14.79
CA ASN A 27 2.08 -4.62 -16.00
C ASN A 27 2.18 -3.12 -16.28
N ALA A 28 2.41 -2.34 -15.23
CA ALA A 28 2.42 -0.90 -15.33
C ALA A 28 3.70 -0.41 -16.01
N LYS A 29 3.56 0.67 -16.76
CA LYS A 29 4.71 1.34 -17.35
C LYS A 29 5.20 2.48 -16.49
N ASN A 30 4.30 3.07 -15.73
CA ASN A 30 4.64 4.18 -14.86
C ASN A 30 4.01 4.00 -13.50
N VAL A 31 4.72 4.42 -12.46
CA VAL A 31 4.24 4.42 -11.09
C VAL A 31 4.54 5.79 -10.51
N TRP A 32 3.55 6.39 -9.88
CA TRP A 32 3.69 7.68 -9.22
C TRP A 32 3.58 7.49 -7.72
N ILE A 33 4.55 8.00 -6.98
CA ILE A 33 4.56 7.90 -5.53
C ILE A 33 4.53 9.31 -4.96
N HIS A 34 3.59 9.54 -4.08
CA HIS A 34 3.47 10.82 -3.40
C HIS A 34 3.38 10.56 -1.91
N ALA A 35 4.22 11.23 -1.13
CA ALA A 35 4.26 11.06 0.31
C ALA A 35 4.22 12.42 0.98
N SER A 36 3.48 12.50 2.07
CA SER A 36 3.43 13.73 2.87
C SER A 36 3.16 13.35 4.31
N LEU A 37 3.37 14.29 5.21
CA LEU A 37 3.04 14.06 6.60
C LEU A 37 2.63 15.38 7.25
N ASP A 38 1.84 15.25 8.30
CA ASP A 38 1.50 16.37 9.16
C ASP A 38 1.93 16.02 10.58
N ASP A 39 1.36 16.66 11.57
CA ASP A 39 1.74 16.43 12.95
C ASP A 39 1.41 15.04 13.44
N LYS A 40 0.42 14.40 12.87
CA LYS A 40 -0.13 13.16 13.40
C LYS A 40 -0.03 11.98 12.47
N TYR A 41 -0.01 12.21 11.18
CA TYR A 41 -0.14 11.11 10.21
C TYR A 41 0.87 11.22 9.09
N PHE A 42 1.23 10.06 8.57
CA PHE A 42 1.96 9.92 7.32
C PHE A 42 0.97 9.47 6.25
N PHE A 43 1.00 10.13 5.11
CA PHE A 43 0.13 9.83 3.98
C PHE A 43 0.97 9.37 2.81
N LEU A 44 0.58 8.26 2.22
CA LEU A 44 1.29 7.70 1.08
C LEU A 44 0.27 7.39 0.00
N SER A 45 0.53 7.85 -1.21
CA SER A 45 -0.31 7.56 -2.36
C SER A 45 0.57 6.98 -3.45
N ILE A 46 0.22 5.82 -3.96
CA ILE A 46 0.95 5.17 -5.03
C ILE A 46 -0.06 4.79 -6.11
N THR A 47 0.18 5.27 -7.32
CA THR A 47 -0.71 5.06 -8.45
C THR A 47 0.09 4.43 -9.58
N ASP A 48 -0.48 3.44 -10.26
CA ASP A 48 0.14 2.91 -11.46
C ASP A 48 -0.83 3.01 -12.64
N ASP A 49 -0.29 2.92 -13.82
CA ASP A 49 -1.05 3.01 -15.06
C ASP A 49 -1.21 1.65 -15.73
N GLY A 50 -1.14 0.60 -14.98
CA GLY A 50 -1.25 -0.75 -15.51
C GLY A 50 -2.68 -1.16 -15.81
N ILE A 51 -2.86 -2.45 -15.95
CA ILE A 51 -4.16 -2.99 -16.33
C ILE A 51 -5.16 -3.05 -15.17
N GLY A 52 -4.67 -2.81 -13.95
CA GLY A 52 -5.53 -2.93 -12.79
C GLY A 52 -5.87 -4.37 -12.49
N PHE A 53 -6.82 -4.56 -11.60
CA PHE A 53 -7.29 -5.90 -11.28
C PHE A 53 -8.66 -5.80 -10.62
N ASP A 54 -9.34 -6.94 -10.57
CA ASP A 54 -10.58 -7.05 -9.83
C ASP A 54 -10.18 -7.35 -8.38
N LYS A 55 -10.30 -6.36 -7.55
CA LYS A 55 -9.88 -6.42 -6.16
C LYS A 55 -10.58 -7.55 -5.40
N ASP A 56 -11.85 -7.74 -5.66
CA ASP A 56 -12.61 -8.76 -4.96
C ASP A 56 -12.18 -10.16 -5.38
N ALA A 57 -11.96 -10.36 -6.66
CA ALA A 57 -11.49 -11.65 -7.15
C ALA A 57 -10.12 -11.99 -6.61
N VAL A 58 -9.24 -11.01 -6.57
CA VAL A 58 -7.90 -11.23 -6.05
C VAL A 58 -7.95 -11.55 -4.56
N ALA A 59 -8.78 -10.83 -3.81
CA ALA A 59 -8.89 -11.07 -2.38
C ALA A 59 -9.42 -12.46 -2.07
N LEU A 60 -10.38 -12.94 -2.85
CA LEU A 60 -10.95 -14.26 -2.65
C LEU A 60 -10.00 -15.37 -3.04
N ALA A 61 -9.24 -15.16 -4.10
CA ALA A 61 -8.38 -16.20 -4.63
C ALA A 61 -7.04 -16.28 -3.92
N ALA A 62 -6.70 -15.24 -3.21
CA ALA A 62 -5.30 -15.07 -2.89
C ALA A 62 -4.96 -15.44 -1.48
N THR A 63 -4.48 -16.60 -1.31
CA THR A 63 -3.77 -16.87 -0.08
C THR A 63 -2.34 -16.43 -0.32
N GLY A 64 -1.84 -15.57 0.54
CA GLY A 64 -0.47 -15.14 0.44
C GLY A 64 -0.20 -14.13 -0.67
N SER A 65 -1.24 -13.47 -1.14
CA SER A 65 -1.05 -12.45 -2.13
C SER A 65 -0.43 -11.20 -1.51
N GLY A 66 0.11 -10.36 -2.38
CA GLY A 66 0.66 -9.09 -1.95
C GLY A 66 -0.36 -8.20 -1.28
N LEU A 67 -1.61 -8.24 -1.71
CA LEU A 67 -2.65 -7.43 -1.09
C LEU A 67 -2.84 -7.79 0.38
N ARG A 68 -2.85 -9.07 0.68
CA ARG A 68 -2.99 -9.51 2.06
C ARG A 68 -1.84 -8.98 2.91
N ASN A 69 -0.63 -9.04 2.38
CA ASN A 69 0.53 -8.53 3.09
C ASN A 69 0.42 -7.03 3.33
N ILE A 70 -0.07 -6.30 2.34
CA ILE A 70 -0.27 -4.85 2.48
C ILE A 70 -1.26 -4.56 3.61
N PHE A 71 -2.42 -5.21 3.58
CA PHE A 71 -3.42 -5.00 4.62
C PHE A 71 -2.88 -5.34 6.01
N ASN A 72 -2.16 -6.47 6.12
CA ASN A 72 -1.62 -6.89 7.40
C ASN A 72 -0.60 -5.90 7.94
N ARG A 73 0.28 -5.41 7.09
CA ARG A 73 1.30 -4.45 7.53
C ARG A 73 0.70 -3.11 7.91
N VAL A 74 -0.29 -2.65 7.14
CA VAL A 74 -0.96 -1.41 7.48
C VAL A 74 -1.68 -1.55 8.82
N ALA A 75 -2.29 -2.69 9.07
CA ALA A 75 -2.94 -2.94 10.36
C ALA A 75 -1.95 -2.95 11.52
N LEU A 76 -0.77 -3.50 11.31
CA LEU A 76 0.28 -3.45 12.34
C LEU A 76 0.68 -2.03 12.68
N LEU A 77 0.59 -1.14 11.71
CA LEU A 77 0.91 0.28 11.90
C LEU A 77 -0.30 1.08 12.39
N ARG A 78 -1.42 0.40 12.64
CA ARG A 78 -2.68 1.05 13.04
C ARG A 78 -3.15 2.05 12.02
N GLY A 79 -2.89 1.75 10.76
CA GLY A 79 -3.22 2.62 9.65
C GLY A 79 -4.47 2.19 8.92
N GLN A 80 -4.72 2.89 7.84
CA GLN A 80 -5.83 2.63 6.94
C GLN A 80 -5.32 2.57 5.52
N VAL A 81 -5.91 1.74 4.71
CA VAL A 81 -5.56 1.66 3.30
C VAL A 81 -6.83 1.59 2.47
N ILE A 82 -6.83 2.35 1.39
CA ILE A 82 -7.90 2.33 0.40
C ILE A 82 -7.25 1.98 -0.93
N ILE A 83 -7.82 1.00 -1.61
CA ILE A 83 -7.31 0.58 -2.91
C ILE A 83 -8.42 0.79 -3.93
N ASP A 84 -8.16 1.65 -4.91
CA ASP A 84 -9.06 1.91 -6.01
C ASP A 84 -8.49 1.28 -7.26
N THR A 85 -9.23 0.35 -7.83
CA THR A 85 -8.79 -0.32 -9.05
C THR A 85 -9.99 -0.90 -9.76
N LEU A 86 -9.91 -0.87 -11.08
CA LEU A 86 -10.83 -1.58 -11.96
C LEU A 86 -10.00 -2.17 -13.08
N PRO A 87 -10.43 -3.28 -13.67
CA PRO A 87 -9.69 -3.86 -14.79
C PRO A 87 -9.42 -2.82 -15.87
N GLN A 88 -8.20 -2.77 -16.35
CA GLN A 88 -7.75 -1.87 -17.41
C GLN A 88 -7.62 -0.41 -17.01
N GLN A 89 -7.72 -0.09 -15.71
CA GLN A 89 -7.69 1.30 -15.26
C GLN A 89 -6.58 1.61 -14.26
N GLY A 90 -5.65 0.68 -14.08
CA GLY A 90 -4.57 0.89 -13.13
C GLY A 90 -5.02 0.72 -11.69
N VAL A 91 -4.16 1.07 -10.78
CA VAL A 91 -4.40 0.90 -9.34
C VAL A 91 -3.93 2.13 -8.60
N ARG A 92 -4.72 2.56 -7.63
CA ARG A 92 -4.30 3.62 -6.69
C ARG A 92 -4.39 3.07 -5.27
N TYR A 93 -3.30 3.19 -4.55
CA TYR A 93 -3.23 2.84 -3.13
C TYR A 93 -3.12 4.12 -2.34
N GLN A 94 -3.98 4.29 -1.34
CA GLN A 94 -3.91 5.44 -0.44
C GLN A 94 -3.77 4.90 0.98
N ILE A 95 -2.68 5.24 1.64
CA ILE A 95 -2.33 4.70 2.95
C ILE A 95 -2.13 5.86 3.91
N LYS A 96 -2.72 5.73 5.09
CA LYS A 96 -2.61 6.73 6.14
C LYS A 96 -2.19 6.00 7.40
N THR A 97 -1.08 6.39 7.99
CA THR A 97 -0.60 5.74 9.22
C THR A 97 -0.26 6.80 10.27
N PRO A 98 -0.54 6.51 11.54
CA PRO A 98 -0.20 7.45 12.59
C PRO A 98 1.30 7.49 12.81
N LEU A 99 1.81 8.69 13.07
CA LEU A 99 3.23 8.87 13.30
C LEU A 99 3.64 8.47 14.71
N ASN A 100 2.72 8.57 15.63
CA ASN A 100 3.04 8.37 17.03
C ASN A 100 2.11 7.38 17.68
N TYR A 101 2.02 6.23 17.06
CA TYR A 101 1.10 5.21 17.51
C TYR A 101 1.58 4.47 18.75
N ALA A 102 2.82 4.67 19.12
CA ALA A 102 3.36 3.98 20.28
C ALA A 102 2.84 4.54 21.61
N LYS A 103 2.16 5.64 21.57
CA LYS A 103 1.62 6.21 22.78
C LYS A 103 0.34 5.58 23.23
#